data_0ab841281f7bc5f6dc3d40ab0b061359
#
_entry.id   0ab841281f7bc5f6dc3d40ab0b061359
#
_cell.length_a   1.000
_cell.length_b   1.000
_cell.length_c   1.000
_cell.angle_alpha   90.00
_cell.angle_beta   90.00
_cell.angle_gamma   90.00
#
_symmetry.space_group_name_H-M   'P 1'
#
loop_
_entity.id
_entity.type
_entity.pdbx_description
1 polymer ?
#
loop_
_entity_poly.entity_id
_entity_poly.type
_entity_poly.pdbx_seq_one_letter_code
_entity_poly.pdbx_strand_id
1 'polypeptide(L)'
;METKYLNKLEFDKVLNILSNFATTYIGKELALNLIPSNDKEMVKQLQNETSEAYSLIYRNGNLPIDAIPNILPHLKMLDSNCILSIKYLLDIANILKISREFQEYFSSSMQITENKSSILYKYFSKIYSNYNIENQIFSAILDENALNDNASTSLASIRRNIRKTEQQIRDKLNSYLSSKYLQERLVTIKNNRFVVPVKSEYRSEIKGFIHGTSSTGSTLFIEPMNVFELNNSLAVLHIEEEREIERILQRLSNLLYDITENLKININMIGKLDLIFAKAKYAISIDATEPIINSEKYVNLIKVRHPLISSDTVVPIDINIGKTFQVLLITGSNTGGKTVTLKTFGLICAMAMCGLYIPAKEGSSVYVFDNIFADIGDEQSILASLSTFSSHMVNIIEILNSVTSNSLVLLDEIGSGTDPIEGANLGISILNYLYNNKVLVLSTTHYPELKNYALVTDGYENASSEFDIENLRPTYKLLIGIPGQS
;
A
#
# COMPACT_ATOMS: atom_id res chain seq x y z
N MET A 1 -11.14 15.32 -9.57
CA MET A 1 -10.15 16.29 -9.02
C MET A 1 -8.81 16.10 -9.69
N GLU A 2 -8.11 17.18 -10.00
CA GLU A 2 -6.80 17.08 -10.65
C GLU A 2 -5.69 16.83 -9.64
N THR A 3 -4.83 15.87 -9.93
CA THR A 3 -3.72 15.45 -9.06
C THR A 3 -2.73 16.59 -8.76
N LYS A 4 -2.56 17.54 -9.71
CA LYS A 4 -1.65 18.68 -9.52
C LYS A 4 -2.01 19.54 -8.29
N TYR A 5 -3.30 19.77 -8.04
CA TYR A 5 -3.75 20.55 -6.88
C TYR A 5 -3.63 19.76 -5.57
N LEU A 6 -3.92 18.46 -5.63
CA LEU A 6 -3.76 17.57 -4.48
C LEU A 6 -2.28 17.47 -4.04
N ASN A 7 -1.35 17.42 -4.99
CA ASN A 7 0.09 17.42 -4.70
C ASN A 7 0.57 18.73 -4.06
N LYS A 8 0.00 19.89 -4.46
CA LYS A 8 0.28 21.18 -3.78
C LYS A 8 -0.16 21.16 -2.31
N LEU A 9 -1.18 20.37 -1.97
CA LEU A 9 -1.65 20.14 -0.61
C LEU A 9 -0.86 19.04 0.13
N GLU A 10 0.12 18.40 -0.52
CA GLU A 10 0.90 17.28 0.03
C GLU A 10 0.05 16.02 0.31
N PHE A 11 -1.04 15.84 -0.44
CA PHE A 11 -1.93 14.69 -0.28
C PHE A 11 -1.23 13.36 -0.64
N ASP A 12 -0.32 13.38 -1.60
CA ASP A 12 0.55 12.26 -1.96
C ASP A 12 1.37 11.74 -0.77
N LYS A 13 1.83 12.64 0.12
CA LYS A 13 2.54 12.25 1.35
C LYS A 13 1.62 11.53 2.33
N VAL A 14 0.36 11.95 2.46
CA VAL A 14 -0.65 11.25 3.27
C VAL A 14 -0.93 9.87 2.70
N LEU A 15 -1.08 9.73 1.37
CA LEU A 15 -1.28 8.44 0.72
C LEU A 15 -0.09 7.50 0.91
N ASN A 16 1.13 8.01 0.86
CA ASN A 16 2.34 7.24 1.15
C ASN A 16 2.33 6.71 2.60
N ILE A 17 1.96 7.55 3.57
CA ILE A 17 1.82 7.10 4.97
C ILE A 17 0.71 6.05 5.09
N LEU A 18 -0.46 6.31 4.50
CA LEU A 18 -1.58 5.37 4.51
C LEU A 18 -1.19 4.00 3.92
N SER A 19 -0.43 3.98 2.83
CA SER A 19 0.02 2.74 2.18
C SER A 19 0.87 1.86 3.10
N ASN A 20 1.56 2.44 4.08
CA ASN A 20 2.34 1.68 5.07
C ASN A 20 1.46 0.95 6.10
N PHE A 21 0.20 1.34 6.24
CA PHE A 21 -0.77 0.65 7.09
C PHE A 21 -1.46 -0.52 6.37
N ALA A 22 -1.37 -0.58 5.05
CA ALA A 22 -1.81 -1.72 4.27
C ALA A 22 -0.72 -2.79 4.23
N THR A 23 -1.12 -4.05 4.29
CA THR A 23 -0.22 -5.20 4.33
C THR A 23 -0.01 -5.81 2.95
N THR A 24 -1.08 -5.91 2.14
CA THR A 24 -1.04 -6.52 0.83
C THR A 24 -0.54 -5.57 -0.25
N TYR A 25 0.05 -6.14 -1.31
CA TYR A 25 0.45 -5.36 -2.50
C TYR A 25 -0.73 -4.55 -3.07
N ILE A 26 -1.90 -5.19 -3.22
CA ILE A 26 -3.09 -4.55 -3.78
C ILE A 26 -3.64 -3.47 -2.84
N GLY A 27 -3.68 -3.72 -1.53
CA GLY A 27 -4.09 -2.72 -0.54
C GLY A 27 -3.20 -1.48 -0.59
N LYS A 28 -1.88 -1.66 -0.72
CA LYS A 28 -0.92 -0.56 -0.89
C LYS A 28 -1.14 0.21 -2.19
N GLU A 29 -1.32 -0.49 -3.30
CA GLU A 29 -1.60 0.13 -4.60
C GLU A 29 -2.90 0.92 -4.57
N LEU A 30 -3.97 0.37 -4.00
CA LEU A 30 -5.24 1.06 -3.81
C LEU A 30 -5.09 2.30 -2.91
N ALA A 31 -4.26 2.24 -1.86
CA ALA A 31 -4.00 3.39 -0.99
C ALA A 31 -3.28 4.52 -1.73
N LEU A 32 -2.25 4.21 -2.52
CA LEU A 32 -1.49 5.20 -3.30
C LEU A 32 -2.32 5.86 -4.41
N ASN A 33 -3.32 5.15 -4.93
CA ASN A 33 -4.18 5.62 -6.03
C ASN A 33 -5.53 6.19 -5.55
N LEU A 34 -5.69 6.49 -4.25
CA LEU A 34 -6.91 7.12 -3.75
C LEU A 34 -7.10 8.52 -4.34
N ILE A 35 -8.32 8.78 -4.82
CA ILE A 35 -8.75 10.08 -5.34
C ILE A 35 -10.00 10.50 -4.58
N PRO A 36 -10.08 11.76 -4.10
CA PRO A 36 -11.27 12.28 -3.45
C PRO A 36 -12.49 12.19 -4.37
N SER A 37 -13.59 11.63 -3.85
CA SER A 37 -14.86 11.54 -4.58
C SER A 37 -15.66 12.84 -4.44
N ASN A 38 -16.27 13.29 -5.53
CA ASN A 38 -17.24 14.40 -5.52
C ASN A 38 -18.70 13.94 -5.41
N ASP A 39 -18.91 12.63 -5.29
CA ASP A 39 -20.23 12.04 -4.99
C ASP A 39 -20.41 11.90 -3.48
N LYS A 40 -21.36 12.65 -2.94
CA LYS A 40 -21.65 12.69 -1.51
C LYS A 40 -22.07 11.32 -0.95
N GLU A 41 -22.87 10.55 -1.68
CA GLU A 41 -23.33 9.25 -1.20
C GLU A 41 -22.17 8.23 -1.19
N MET A 42 -21.28 8.32 -2.19
CA MET A 42 -20.04 7.55 -2.20
C MET A 42 -19.13 7.93 -1.02
N VAL A 43 -18.96 9.22 -0.74
CA VAL A 43 -18.14 9.68 0.40
C VAL A 43 -18.71 9.17 1.73
N LYS A 44 -20.02 9.25 1.93
CA LYS A 44 -20.67 8.68 3.13
C LYS A 44 -20.46 7.16 3.24
N GLN A 45 -20.59 6.44 2.11
CA GLN A 45 -20.33 5.02 2.12
C GLN A 45 -18.88 4.71 2.52
N LEU A 46 -17.88 5.44 1.97
CA LEU A 46 -16.48 5.28 2.32
C LEU A 46 -16.20 5.60 3.79
N GLN A 47 -16.85 6.63 4.35
CA GLN A 47 -16.77 6.95 5.78
C GLN A 47 -17.36 5.84 6.64
N ASN A 48 -18.53 5.33 6.29
CA ASN A 48 -19.17 4.24 7.01
C ASN A 48 -18.35 2.94 6.96
N GLU A 49 -17.67 2.65 5.83
CA GLU A 49 -16.76 1.50 5.72
C GLU A 49 -15.56 1.64 6.68
N THR A 50 -14.99 2.84 6.76
CA THR A 50 -13.89 3.13 7.70
C THR A 50 -14.37 3.06 9.15
N SER A 51 -15.57 3.57 9.45
CA SER A 51 -16.20 3.55 10.78
C SER A 51 -16.44 2.13 11.28
N GLU A 52 -16.95 1.26 10.40
CA GLU A 52 -17.17 -0.14 10.76
C GLU A 52 -15.85 -0.87 11.00
N ALA A 53 -14.84 -0.68 10.13
CA ALA A 53 -13.52 -1.26 10.33
C ALA A 53 -12.84 -0.75 11.61
N TYR A 54 -12.97 0.55 11.92
CA TYR A 54 -12.49 1.14 13.16
C TYR A 54 -13.11 0.44 14.39
N SER A 55 -14.42 0.23 14.37
CA SER A 55 -15.14 -0.48 15.41
C SER A 55 -14.73 -1.95 15.54
N LEU A 56 -14.49 -2.63 14.40
CA LEU A 56 -14.03 -4.01 14.38
C LEU A 56 -12.63 -4.15 14.97
N ILE A 57 -11.72 -3.23 14.68
CA ILE A 57 -10.36 -3.25 15.26
C ILE A 57 -10.43 -3.15 16.80
N TYR A 58 -11.28 -2.31 17.34
CA TYR A 58 -11.44 -2.20 18.81
C TYR A 58 -12.05 -3.44 19.45
N ARG A 59 -12.95 -4.14 18.76
CA ARG A 59 -13.63 -5.34 19.31
C ARG A 59 -12.76 -6.60 19.16
N ASN A 60 -12.14 -6.81 18.02
CA ASN A 60 -11.52 -8.07 17.61
C ASN A 60 -10.03 -7.98 17.34
N GLY A 61 -9.44 -6.78 17.43
CA GLY A 61 -8.08 -6.54 16.99
C GLY A 61 -7.96 -6.37 15.46
N ASN A 62 -6.74 -6.36 14.99
CA ASN A 62 -6.44 -6.18 13.57
C ASN A 62 -6.92 -7.36 12.72
N LEU A 63 -7.20 -7.08 11.45
CA LEU A 63 -7.50 -8.12 10.46
C LEU A 63 -6.33 -9.12 10.39
N PRO A 64 -6.60 -10.45 10.43
CA PRO A 64 -5.55 -11.47 10.36
C PRO A 64 -5.01 -11.56 8.92
N ILE A 65 -4.05 -10.74 8.59
CA ILE A 65 -3.49 -10.64 7.25
C ILE A 65 -1.96 -10.61 7.32
N ASP A 66 -1.34 -11.55 6.61
CA ASP A 66 0.08 -11.55 6.34
C ASP A 66 0.39 -10.92 4.98
N ALA A 67 1.65 -10.61 4.72
CA ALA A 67 2.08 -10.11 3.42
C ALA A 67 1.78 -11.15 2.33
N ILE A 68 0.96 -10.79 1.36
CA ILE A 68 0.60 -11.64 0.22
C ILE A 68 1.45 -11.22 -0.98
N PRO A 69 2.15 -12.14 -1.64
CA PRO A 69 2.85 -11.87 -2.89
C PRO A 69 1.85 -11.54 -4.00
N ASN A 70 2.34 -10.90 -5.06
CA ASN A 70 1.53 -10.67 -6.24
C ASN A 70 1.30 -11.98 -6.99
N ILE A 71 0.10 -12.56 -6.88
CA ILE A 71 -0.27 -13.82 -7.55
C ILE A 71 -0.96 -13.63 -8.91
N LEU A 72 -1.12 -12.41 -9.40
CA LEU A 72 -1.72 -12.18 -10.72
C LEU A 72 -1.03 -12.97 -11.86
N PRO A 73 0.32 -13.09 -11.88
CA PRO A 73 1.00 -13.95 -12.85
C PRO A 73 0.61 -15.42 -12.73
N HIS A 74 0.43 -15.93 -11.50
CA HIS A 74 0.06 -17.33 -11.23
C HIS A 74 -1.35 -17.63 -11.77
N LEU A 75 -2.29 -16.68 -11.60
CA LEU A 75 -3.65 -16.80 -12.13
C LEU A 75 -3.68 -16.84 -13.67
N LYS A 76 -2.82 -16.05 -14.34
CA LYS A 76 -2.67 -16.11 -15.81
C LYS A 76 -2.16 -17.48 -16.29
N MET A 77 -1.26 -18.10 -15.52
CA MET A 77 -0.79 -19.46 -15.80
C MET A 77 -1.91 -20.49 -15.64
N LEU A 78 -2.73 -20.35 -14.60
CA LEU A 78 -3.92 -21.21 -14.42
C LEU A 78 -4.92 -21.05 -15.58
N ASP A 79 -5.20 -19.83 -16.02
CA ASP A 79 -6.07 -19.57 -17.19
C ASP A 79 -5.55 -20.26 -18.46
N SER A 80 -4.24 -20.49 -18.56
CA SER A 80 -3.58 -21.18 -19.67
C SER A 80 -3.40 -22.69 -19.41
N ASN A 81 -3.98 -23.23 -18.36
CA ASN A 81 -3.84 -24.64 -17.92
C ASN A 81 -2.37 -25.07 -17.73
N CYS A 82 -1.50 -24.16 -17.30
CA CYS A 82 -0.12 -24.47 -17.00
C CYS A 82 0.04 -25.14 -15.63
N ILE A 83 0.99 -26.05 -15.51
CA ILE A 83 1.39 -26.62 -14.22
C ILE A 83 2.09 -25.53 -13.40
N LEU A 84 1.64 -25.33 -12.16
CA LEU A 84 2.24 -24.39 -11.24
C LEU A 84 3.45 -25.00 -10.51
N SER A 85 4.45 -24.17 -10.23
CA SER A 85 5.58 -24.52 -9.37
C SER A 85 5.13 -24.69 -7.91
N ILE A 86 5.95 -25.35 -7.10
CA ILE A 86 5.72 -25.52 -5.65
C ILE A 86 5.44 -24.18 -4.97
N LYS A 87 6.28 -23.17 -5.25
CA LYS A 87 6.12 -21.82 -4.70
C LYS A 87 4.78 -21.21 -5.05
N TYR A 88 4.35 -21.30 -6.32
CA TYR A 88 3.08 -20.71 -6.76
C TYR A 88 1.86 -21.40 -6.15
N LEU A 89 1.93 -22.70 -5.94
CA LEU A 89 0.91 -23.45 -5.22
C LEU A 89 0.80 -23.00 -3.75
N LEU A 90 1.95 -22.79 -3.07
CA LEU A 90 1.97 -22.26 -1.70
C LEU A 90 1.38 -20.85 -1.61
N ASP A 91 1.73 -19.96 -2.54
CA ASP A 91 1.20 -18.61 -2.58
C ASP A 91 -0.34 -18.63 -2.68
N ILE A 92 -0.90 -19.51 -3.52
CA ILE A 92 -2.36 -19.65 -3.66
C ILE A 92 -2.98 -20.29 -2.41
N ALA A 93 -2.34 -21.29 -1.83
CA ALA A 93 -2.80 -21.90 -0.58
C ALA A 93 -2.85 -20.90 0.58
N ASN A 94 -1.87 -20.00 0.67
CA ASN A 94 -1.86 -18.90 1.62
C ASN A 94 -3.04 -17.91 1.40
N ILE A 95 -3.42 -17.64 0.15
CA ILE A 95 -4.62 -16.84 -0.14
C ILE A 95 -5.90 -17.54 0.31
N LEU A 96 -6.02 -18.84 0.08
CA LEU A 96 -7.18 -19.61 0.56
C LEU A 96 -7.25 -19.63 2.10
N LYS A 97 -6.10 -19.76 2.77
CA LYS A 97 -5.98 -19.66 4.23
C LYS A 97 -6.45 -18.30 4.74
N ILE A 98 -5.90 -17.20 4.19
CA ILE A 98 -6.30 -15.83 4.56
C ILE A 98 -7.78 -15.59 4.29
N SER A 99 -8.30 -16.10 3.17
CA SER A 99 -9.72 -16.03 2.83
C SER A 99 -10.60 -16.69 3.90
N ARG A 100 -10.21 -17.86 4.41
CA ARG A 100 -10.89 -18.55 5.51
C ARG A 100 -10.78 -17.76 6.81
N GLU A 101 -9.59 -17.31 7.16
CA GLU A 101 -9.35 -16.53 8.38
C GLU A 101 -10.14 -15.21 8.37
N PHE A 102 -10.34 -14.57 7.22
CA PHE A 102 -11.19 -13.39 7.08
C PHE A 102 -12.67 -13.70 7.36
N GLN A 103 -13.18 -14.83 6.84
CA GLN A 103 -14.54 -15.26 7.13
C GLN A 103 -14.74 -15.60 8.62
N GLU A 104 -13.75 -16.26 9.24
CA GLU A 104 -13.74 -16.58 10.67
C GLU A 104 -13.69 -15.30 11.53
N TYR A 105 -12.81 -14.34 11.19
CA TYR A 105 -12.69 -13.05 11.86
C TYR A 105 -14.02 -12.29 11.82
N PHE A 106 -14.66 -12.22 10.67
CA PHE A 106 -15.93 -11.51 10.51
C PHE A 106 -17.06 -12.22 11.26
N SER A 107 -17.14 -13.55 11.18
CA SER A 107 -18.17 -14.35 11.83
C SER A 107 -18.06 -14.31 13.36
N SER A 108 -16.86 -14.24 13.91
CA SER A 108 -16.61 -14.15 15.35
C SER A 108 -16.92 -12.76 15.91
N SER A 109 -16.91 -11.72 15.07
CA SER A 109 -17.05 -10.33 15.49
C SER A 109 -18.50 -9.86 15.62
N MET A 110 -19.44 -10.53 14.99
CA MET A 110 -20.84 -10.10 14.90
C MET A 110 -21.82 -11.23 15.25
N GLN A 111 -22.89 -10.88 15.97
CA GLN A 111 -24.02 -11.78 16.10
C GLN A 111 -24.68 -12.00 14.71
N ILE A 112 -25.27 -13.18 14.48
CA ILE A 112 -25.81 -13.59 13.16
C ILE A 112 -26.83 -12.56 12.61
N THR A 113 -27.55 -11.86 13.46
CA THR A 113 -28.54 -10.84 13.11
C THR A 113 -27.89 -9.52 12.66
N GLU A 114 -26.70 -9.18 13.16
CA GLU A 114 -25.98 -7.95 12.83
C GLU A 114 -25.17 -8.09 11.54
N ASN A 115 -24.72 -9.30 11.20
CA ASN A 115 -23.90 -9.54 10.00
C ASN A 115 -24.54 -9.03 8.70
N LYS A 116 -25.86 -9.15 8.54
CA LYS A 116 -26.55 -8.73 7.30
C LYS A 116 -26.75 -7.23 7.18
N SER A 117 -26.69 -6.49 8.29
CA SER A 117 -26.76 -5.03 8.30
C SER A 117 -25.40 -4.36 8.15
N SER A 118 -24.32 -5.11 8.27
CA SER A 118 -22.96 -4.63 8.12
C SER A 118 -22.67 -4.17 6.69
N ILE A 119 -22.05 -3.00 6.54
CA ILE A 119 -21.61 -2.47 5.25
C ILE A 119 -20.46 -3.31 4.69
N LEU A 120 -19.59 -3.84 5.55
CA LEU A 120 -18.46 -4.67 5.16
C LEU A 120 -18.87 -6.09 4.76
N TYR A 121 -20.09 -6.54 5.14
CA TYR A 121 -20.62 -7.85 4.75
C TYR A 121 -20.52 -8.10 3.24
N LYS A 122 -20.77 -7.08 2.42
CA LYS A 122 -20.69 -7.17 0.95
C LYS A 122 -19.31 -7.57 0.43
N TYR A 123 -18.24 -7.32 1.19
CA TYR A 123 -16.88 -7.72 0.84
C TYR A 123 -16.55 -9.11 1.39
N PHE A 124 -16.79 -9.34 2.68
CA PHE A 124 -16.52 -10.62 3.32
C PHE A 124 -17.32 -11.78 2.71
N SER A 125 -18.59 -11.54 2.36
CA SER A 125 -19.47 -12.56 1.74
C SER A 125 -19.05 -13.00 0.34
N LYS A 126 -18.27 -12.21 -0.36
CA LYS A 126 -17.76 -12.56 -1.70
C LYS A 126 -16.46 -13.36 -1.66
N ILE A 127 -15.83 -13.45 -0.50
CA ILE A 127 -14.58 -14.20 -0.32
C ILE A 127 -14.92 -15.69 -0.35
N TYR A 128 -14.26 -16.41 -1.25
CA TYR A 128 -14.36 -17.86 -1.35
C TYR A 128 -13.26 -18.52 -0.52
N SER A 129 -13.61 -19.50 0.30
CA SER A 129 -12.66 -20.33 1.03
C SER A 129 -12.90 -21.82 0.70
N ASN A 130 -11.84 -22.60 0.68
CA ASN A 130 -11.93 -24.05 0.48
C ASN A 130 -10.81 -24.74 1.28
N TYR A 131 -11.13 -25.13 2.51
CA TYR A 131 -10.21 -25.81 3.42
C TYR A 131 -9.65 -27.12 2.85
N ASN A 132 -10.43 -27.83 2.05
CA ASN A 132 -9.97 -29.10 1.47
C ASN A 132 -8.83 -28.89 0.48
N ILE A 133 -8.95 -27.93 -0.43
CA ILE A 133 -7.89 -27.57 -1.39
C ILE A 133 -6.68 -26.99 -0.64
N GLU A 134 -6.91 -26.05 0.30
CA GLU A 134 -5.89 -25.46 1.17
C GLU A 134 -5.06 -26.58 1.84
N ASN A 135 -5.73 -27.51 2.50
CA ASN A 135 -5.08 -28.60 3.23
C ASN A 135 -4.35 -29.59 2.32
N GLN A 136 -4.90 -29.91 1.14
CA GLN A 136 -4.23 -30.77 0.17
C GLN A 136 -2.90 -30.20 -0.31
N ILE A 137 -2.84 -28.89 -0.52
CA ILE A 137 -1.61 -28.21 -0.94
C ILE A 137 -0.60 -28.17 0.21
N PHE A 138 -1.00 -27.70 1.39
CA PHE A 138 -0.09 -27.64 2.56
C PHE A 138 0.41 -29.00 3.03
N SER A 139 -0.40 -30.06 2.92
CA SER A 139 0.06 -31.40 3.28
C SER A 139 1.04 -32.00 2.28
N ALA A 140 0.94 -31.62 0.99
CA ALA A 140 1.81 -32.11 -0.06
C ALA A 140 3.15 -31.37 -0.16
N ILE A 141 3.22 -30.12 0.30
CA ILE A 141 4.39 -29.25 0.16
C ILE A 141 5.05 -29.05 1.53
N LEU A 142 6.37 -29.27 1.59
CA LEU A 142 7.17 -29.08 2.80
C LEU A 142 7.64 -27.62 2.93
N ASP A 143 8.20 -27.06 1.86
CA ASP A 143 8.71 -25.68 1.74
C ASP A 143 8.66 -25.21 0.28
N GLU A 144 9.15 -23.99 0.00
CA GLU A 144 9.11 -23.38 -1.35
C GLU A 144 9.83 -24.20 -2.44
N ASN A 145 10.68 -25.18 -2.07
CA ASN A 145 11.53 -25.94 -3.00
C ASN A 145 11.29 -27.45 -2.94
N ALA A 146 10.54 -27.95 -1.96
CA ALA A 146 10.43 -29.36 -1.71
C ALA A 146 9.00 -29.82 -1.42
N LEU A 147 8.64 -30.97 -2.03
CA LEU A 147 7.45 -31.71 -1.66
C LEU A 147 7.71 -32.58 -0.45
N ASN A 148 6.67 -32.74 0.39
CA ASN A 148 6.68 -33.69 1.49
C ASN A 148 6.87 -35.12 0.94
N ASP A 149 7.64 -35.96 1.63
CA ASP A 149 7.81 -37.38 1.28
C ASP A 149 6.44 -38.10 1.16
N ASN A 150 5.50 -37.71 1.99
CA ASN A 150 4.15 -38.30 2.03
C ASN A 150 3.14 -37.60 1.07
N ALA A 151 3.60 -36.73 0.15
CA ALA A 151 2.72 -36.11 -0.84
C ALA A 151 2.02 -37.13 -1.73
N SER A 152 2.62 -38.30 -1.93
CA SER A 152 1.98 -39.51 -2.46
C SER A 152 2.67 -40.74 -1.92
N THR A 153 1.95 -41.90 -1.91
CA THR A 153 2.52 -43.20 -1.56
C THR A 153 3.65 -43.61 -2.51
N SER A 154 3.55 -43.24 -3.76
CA SER A 154 4.56 -43.49 -4.80
C SER A 154 5.84 -42.73 -4.49
N LEU A 155 5.77 -41.40 -4.24
CA LEU A 155 6.92 -40.57 -3.92
C LEU A 155 7.63 -41.07 -2.65
N ALA A 156 6.88 -41.42 -1.61
CA ALA A 156 7.43 -42.00 -0.38
C ALA A 156 8.22 -43.28 -0.64
N SER A 157 7.71 -44.16 -1.52
CA SER A 157 8.38 -45.42 -1.90
C SER A 157 9.66 -45.13 -2.72
N ILE A 158 9.58 -44.26 -3.72
CA ILE A 158 10.72 -43.91 -4.56
C ILE A 158 11.85 -43.30 -3.72
N ARG A 159 11.56 -42.35 -2.84
CA ARG A 159 12.57 -41.71 -1.98
C ARG A 159 13.17 -42.66 -0.97
N ARG A 160 12.37 -43.64 -0.46
CA ARG A 160 12.89 -44.71 0.38
C ARG A 160 13.88 -45.58 -0.40
N ASN A 161 13.56 -45.92 -1.65
CA ASN A 161 14.43 -46.71 -2.51
C ASN A 161 15.71 -45.95 -2.88
N ILE A 162 15.63 -44.67 -3.15
CA ILE A 162 16.79 -43.79 -3.37
C ILE A 162 17.74 -43.88 -2.18
N ARG A 163 17.24 -43.57 -0.97
CA ARG A 163 18.05 -43.61 0.27
C ARG A 163 18.69 -45.01 0.51
N LYS A 164 17.93 -46.06 0.25
CA LYS A 164 18.44 -47.44 0.38
C LYS A 164 19.55 -47.71 -0.65
N THR A 165 19.36 -47.31 -1.89
CA THR A 165 20.34 -47.55 -2.96
C THR A 165 21.62 -46.72 -2.72
N GLU A 166 21.49 -45.47 -2.29
CA GLU A 166 22.63 -44.62 -1.94
C GLU A 166 23.43 -45.25 -0.77
N GLN A 167 22.75 -45.79 0.26
CA GLN A 167 23.44 -46.45 1.35
C GLN A 167 24.18 -47.69 0.85
N GLN A 168 23.57 -48.52 0.01
CA GLN A 168 24.24 -49.70 -0.59
C GLN A 168 25.47 -49.32 -1.41
N ILE A 169 25.40 -48.20 -2.16
CA ILE A 169 26.56 -47.68 -2.92
C ILE A 169 27.68 -47.28 -1.94
N ARG A 170 27.36 -46.50 -0.91
CA ARG A 170 28.32 -46.06 0.11
C ARG A 170 28.98 -47.25 0.80
N ASP A 171 28.20 -48.23 1.20
CA ASP A 171 28.72 -49.44 1.87
C ASP A 171 29.69 -50.20 0.99
N LYS A 172 29.38 -50.38 -0.31
CA LYS A 172 30.31 -50.97 -1.28
C LYS A 172 31.57 -50.13 -1.52
N LEU A 173 31.44 -48.81 -1.56
CA LEU A 173 32.59 -47.93 -1.78
C LEU A 173 33.46 -47.77 -0.52
N ASN A 174 32.96 -48.03 0.67
CA ASN A 174 33.72 -47.99 1.93
C ASN A 174 34.94 -48.91 1.89
N SER A 175 34.84 -50.05 1.21
CA SER A 175 35.96 -50.96 1.03
C SER A 175 37.19 -50.36 0.31
N TYR A 176 36.97 -49.33 -0.53
CA TYR A 176 38.03 -48.63 -1.24
C TYR A 176 38.63 -47.49 -0.39
N LEU A 177 37.95 -46.95 0.63
CA LEU A 177 38.43 -45.80 1.39
C LEU A 177 39.71 -46.07 2.20
N SER A 178 40.02 -47.33 2.52
CA SER A 178 41.26 -47.74 3.18
C SER A 178 42.41 -47.92 2.20
N SER A 179 42.17 -47.86 0.87
CA SER A 179 43.16 -48.14 -0.16
C SER A 179 44.18 -46.97 -0.31
N LYS A 180 45.45 -47.33 -0.55
CA LYS A 180 46.52 -46.37 -0.88
C LYS A 180 46.35 -45.73 -2.26
N TYR A 181 45.44 -46.28 -3.06
CA TYR A 181 45.22 -45.84 -4.47
C TYR A 181 44.41 -44.54 -4.56
N LEU A 182 43.68 -44.16 -3.49
CA LEU A 182 42.87 -42.95 -3.48
C LEU A 182 43.75 -41.71 -3.22
N GLN A 183 43.37 -40.60 -3.87
CA GLN A 183 43.93 -39.29 -3.60
C GLN A 183 43.39 -38.75 -2.27
N GLU A 184 42.09 -38.93 -2.05
CA GLU A 184 41.36 -38.58 -0.81
C GLU A 184 40.48 -39.76 -0.40
N ARG A 185 40.38 -39.98 0.93
CA ARG A 185 39.60 -41.10 1.51
C ARG A 185 38.14 -40.75 1.68
N LEU A 186 37.48 -40.37 0.57
CA LEU A 186 36.05 -39.98 0.54
C LEU A 186 35.36 -40.52 -0.71
N VAL A 187 34.07 -40.68 -0.62
CA VAL A 187 33.18 -40.92 -1.76
C VAL A 187 32.68 -39.55 -2.26
N THR A 188 32.75 -39.32 -3.51
CA THR A 188 32.27 -38.07 -4.16
C THR A 188 31.26 -38.34 -5.26
N ILE A 189 30.57 -37.30 -5.72
CA ILE A 189 29.61 -37.41 -6.81
C ILE A 189 30.14 -36.64 -8.00
N LYS A 190 30.16 -37.28 -9.17
CA LYS A 190 30.47 -36.67 -10.47
C LYS A 190 29.42 -37.11 -11.48
N ASN A 191 28.88 -36.13 -12.23
CA ASN A 191 27.81 -36.38 -13.21
C ASN A 191 26.67 -37.23 -12.65
N ASN A 192 26.22 -36.92 -11.44
CA ASN A 192 25.18 -37.63 -10.71
C ASN A 192 25.48 -39.11 -10.41
N ARG A 193 26.76 -39.49 -10.36
CA ARG A 193 27.22 -40.84 -10.02
C ARG A 193 28.16 -40.81 -8.84
N PHE A 194 28.04 -41.78 -7.95
CA PHE A 194 28.98 -42.00 -6.87
C PHE A 194 30.28 -42.58 -7.40
N VAL A 195 31.38 -41.91 -7.13
CA VAL A 195 32.71 -42.24 -7.62
C VAL A 195 33.76 -42.14 -6.51
N VAL A 196 34.94 -42.72 -6.71
CA VAL A 196 36.10 -42.55 -5.84
C VAL A 196 37.21 -41.79 -6.52
N PRO A 197 37.90 -40.83 -5.85
CA PRO A 197 39.01 -40.06 -6.41
C PRO A 197 40.30 -40.87 -6.37
N VAL A 198 40.73 -41.44 -7.47
CA VAL A 198 41.92 -42.32 -7.64
C VAL A 198 43.08 -41.50 -8.16
N LYS A 199 44.29 -41.70 -7.65
CA LYS A 199 45.51 -41.10 -8.20
C LYS A 199 45.73 -41.66 -9.60
N SER A 200 46.08 -40.82 -10.55
CA SER A 200 46.24 -41.18 -11.98
C SER A 200 47.19 -42.32 -12.20
N GLU A 201 48.26 -42.48 -11.36
CA GLU A 201 49.26 -43.55 -11.41
C GLU A 201 48.68 -44.92 -11.09
N TYR A 202 47.56 -45.00 -10.33
CA TYR A 202 46.88 -46.24 -9.91
C TYR A 202 45.61 -46.54 -10.71
N ARG A 203 45.45 -45.95 -11.91
CA ARG A 203 44.29 -46.16 -12.76
C ARG A 203 43.91 -47.61 -12.99
N SER A 204 44.92 -48.47 -13.18
CA SER A 204 44.75 -49.90 -13.49
C SER A 204 44.29 -50.75 -12.29
N GLU A 205 44.46 -50.25 -11.06
CA GLU A 205 44.18 -50.98 -9.83
C GLU A 205 42.69 -51.00 -9.48
N ILE A 206 41.93 -50.00 -9.93
CA ILE A 206 40.50 -49.93 -9.75
C ILE A 206 39.78 -50.08 -11.08
N LYS A 207 39.18 -51.24 -11.33
CA LYS A 207 38.38 -51.50 -12.53
C LYS A 207 37.05 -50.70 -12.46
N GLY A 208 36.85 -49.82 -13.42
CA GLY A 208 35.65 -48.96 -13.48
C GLY A 208 35.67 -47.97 -14.59
N PHE A 209 34.61 -47.10 -14.61
CA PHE A 209 34.46 -46.05 -15.59
C PHE A 209 34.96 -44.70 -15.04
N ILE A 210 35.64 -43.93 -15.90
CA ILE A 210 36.14 -42.60 -15.54
C ILE A 210 35.09 -41.57 -15.89
N HIS A 211 34.62 -40.80 -14.87
CA HIS A 211 33.63 -39.74 -15.01
C HIS A 211 34.23 -38.32 -15.00
N GLY A 212 35.55 -38.24 -15.01
CA GLY A 212 36.25 -36.95 -15.08
C GLY A 212 37.66 -37.05 -14.46
N THR A 213 38.43 -35.98 -14.66
CA THR A 213 39.79 -35.77 -14.10
C THR A 213 39.82 -34.47 -13.33
N SER A 214 40.72 -34.34 -12.35
CA SER A 214 41.01 -33.06 -11.71
C SER A 214 41.66 -32.08 -12.72
N SER A 215 41.62 -30.78 -12.43
CA SER A 215 42.21 -29.72 -13.23
C SER A 215 43.73 -29.94 -13.50
N THR A 216 44.41 -30.57 -12.56
CA THR A 216 45.83 -30.91 -12.65
C THR A 216 46.10 -32.26 -13.33
N GLY A 217 45.08 -33.04 -13.68
CA GLY A 217 45.22 -34.39 -14.24
C GLY A 217 45.70 -35.47 -13.24
N SER A 218 46.00 -35.10 -12.00
CA SER A 218 46.56 -36.01 -10.98
C SER A 218 45.53 -36.95 -10.33
N THR A 219 44.23 -36.67 -10.47
CA THR A 219 43.14 -37.45 -9.87
C THR A 219 42.12 -37.85 -10.92
N LEU A 220 41.76 -39.11 -10.95
CA LEU A 220 40.70 -39.66 -11.77
C LEU A 220 39.48 -39.99 -10.91
N PHE A 221 38.31 -39.53 -11.33
CA PHE A 221 37.05 -39.88 -10.67
C PHE A 221 36.52 -41.17 -11.30
N ILE A 222 36.72 -42.29 -10.59
CA ILE A 222 36.39 -43.62 -11.11
C ILE A 222 35.13 -44.14 -10.42
N GLU A 223 34.16 -44.58 -11.23
CA GLU A 223 33.04 -45.40 -10.81
C GLU A 223 33.44 -46.90 -10.81
N PRO A 224 33.64 -47.56 -9.69
CA PRO A 224 33.99 -48.97 -9.67
C PRO A 224 32.87 -49.85 -10.25
N MET A 225 33.27 -50.93 -10.94
CA MET A 225 32.33 -51.87 -11.58
C MET A 225 31.29 -52.46 -10.61
N ASN A 226 31.65 -52.66 -9.33
CA ASN A 226 30.75 -53.22 -8.33
C ASN A 226 29.58 -52.29 -7.88
N VAL A 227 29.64 -51.00 -8.22
CA VAL A 227 28.56 -50.03 -7.95
C VAL A 227 27.89 -49.54 -9.24
N PHE A 228 28.36 -49.92 -10.43
CA PHE A 228 27.82 -49.48 -11.70
C PHE A 228 26.32 -49.71 -11.85
N GLU A 229 25.82 -50.90 -11.55
CA GLU A 229 24.41 -51.26 -11.62
C GLU A 229 23.56 -50.49 -10.57
N LEU A 230 24.15 -50.23 -9.39
CA LEU A 230 23.45 -49.43 -8.37
C LEU A 230 23.33 -47.96 -8.75
N ASN A 231 24.39 -47.38 -9.35
CA ASN A 231 24.35 -46.03 -9.89
C ASN A 231 23.35 -45.90 -11.05
N ASN A 232 23.22 -46.94 -11.92
CA ASN A 232 22.21 -46.96 -12.97
C ASN A 232 20.79 -47.02 -12.36
N SER A 233 20.59 -47.87 -11.36
CA SER A 233 19.31 -47.95 -10.62
C SER A 233 18.96 -46.67 -9.92
N LEU A 234 19.94 -45.98 -9.34
CA LEU A 234 19.74 -44.65 -8.71
C LEU A 234 19.35 -43.61 -9.73
N ALA A 235 19.98 -43.59 -10.91
CA ALA A 235 19.59 -42.65 -11.98
C ALA A 235 18.16 -42.87 -12.47
N VAL A 236 17.72 -44.13 -12.58
CA VAL A 236 16.32 -44.46 -12.93
C VAL A 236 15.36 -43.98 -11.84
N LEU A 237 15.69 -44.19 -10.56
CA LEU A 237 14.88 -43.73 -9.44
C LEU A 237 14.73 -42.20 -9.38
N HIS A 238 15.77 -41.46 -9.72
CA HIS A 238 15.67 -40.00 -9.81
C HIS A 238 14.75 -39.53 -10.95
N ILE A 239 14.80 -40.20 -12.11
CA ILE A 239 13.87 -39.93 -13.22
C ILE A 239 12.42 -40.25 -12.79
N GLU A 240 12.22 -41.34 -12.06
CA GLU A 240 10.89 -41.68 -11.51
C GLU A 240 10.42 -40.67 -10.48
N GLU A 241 11.32 -40.16 -9.63
CA GLU A 241 11.03 -39.09 -8.66
C GLU A 241 10.58 -37.81 -9.38
N GLU A 242 11.31 -37.35 -10.38
CA GLU A 242 10.97 -36.15 -11.16
C GLU A 242 9.59 -36.29 -11.80
N ARG A 243 9.29 -37.43 -12.44
CA ARG A 243 7.97 -37.69 -13.05
C ARG A 243 6.83 -37.73 -12.01
N GLU A 244 7.10 -38.29 -10.84
CA GLU A 244 6.08 -38.33 -9.78
C GLU A 244 5.86 -36.92 -9.17
N ILE A 245 6.91 -36.12 -9.01
CA ILE A 245 6.80 -34.71 -8.62
C ILE A 245 5.93 -33.96 -9.61
N GLU A 246 6.21 -34.07 -10.92
CA GLU A 246 5.44 -33.42 -11.97
C GLU A 246 3.96 -33.85 -11.91
N ARG A 247 3.69 -35.13 -11.70
CA ARG A 247 2.33 -35.67 -11.56
C ARG A 247 1.59 -35.09 -10.34
N ILE A 248 2.28 -34.90 -9.22
CA ILE A 248 1.71 -34.30 -8.01
C ILE A 248 1.40 -32.84 -8.28
N LEU A 249 2.33 -32.07 -8.87
CA LEU A 249 2.14 -30.66 -9.19
C LEU A 249 0.97 -30.46 -10.20
N GLN A 250 0.86 -31.32 -11.21
CA GLN A 250 -0.27 -31.32 -12.14
C GLN A 250 -1.60 -31.56 -11.42
N ARG A 251 -1.65 -32.56 -10.53
CA ARG A 251 -2.86 -32.85 -9.74
C ARG A 251 -3.29 -31.66 -8.89
N LEU A 252 -2.34 -31.03 -8.21
CA LEU A 252 -2.62 -29.85 -7.37
C LEU A 252 -3.04 -28.65 -8.21
N SER A 253 -2.40 -28.42 -9.36
CA SER A 253 -2.78 -27.35 -10.29
C SER A 253 -4.20 -27.56 -10.83
N ASN A 254 -4.57 -28.79 -11.15
CA ASN A 254 -5.92 -29.13 -11.62
C ASN A 254 -7.02 -28.77 -10.60
N LEU A 255 -6.75 -28.88 -9.30
CA LEU A 255 -7.71 -28.48 -8.26
C LEU A 255 -7.98 -26.96 -8.26
N LEU A 256 -7.09 -26.17 -8.83
CA LEU A 256 -7.17 -24.71 -8.84
C LEU A 256 -7.85 -24.16 -10.10
N TYR A 257 -7.88 -24.90 -11.21
CA TYR A 257 -8.48 -24.42 -12.46
C TYR A 257 -9.95 -24.02 -12.30
N ASP A 258 -10.73 -24.82 -11.61
CA ASP A 258 -12.17 -24.59 -11.41
C ASP A 258 -12.47 -23.40 -10.48
N ILE A 259 -11.48 -22.96 -9.68
CA ILE A 259 -11.64 -21.88 -8.71
C ILE A 259 -10.88 -20.60 -9.09
N THR A 260 -10.27 -20.53 -10.27
CA THR A 260 -9.44 -19.41 -10.71
C THR A 260 -10.18 -18.06 -10.63
N GLU A 261 -11.43 -18.01 -11.07
CA GLU A 261 -12.26 -16.81 -10.98
C GLU A 261 -12.56 -16.41 -9.52
N ASN A 262 -12.78 -17.39 -8.64
CA ASN A 262 -12.97 -17.13 -7.21
C ASN A 262 -11.69 -16.55 -6.59
N LEU A 263 -10.52 -17.04 -6.99
CA LEU A 263 -9.23 -16.49 -6.53
C LEU A 263 -9.03 -15.04 -6.99
N LYS A 264 -9.42 -14.67 -8.21
CA LYS A 264 -9.41 -13.28 -8.71
C LYS A 264 -10.31 -12.38 -7.87
N ILE A 265 -11.50 -12.87 -7.53
CA ILE A 265 -12.43 -12.15 -6.65
C ILE A 265 -11.82 -11.99 -5.25
N ASN A 266 -11.25 -13.05 -4.68
CA ASN A 266 -10.62 -13.04 -3.37
C ASN A 266 -9.55 -11.94 -3.26
N ILE A 267 -8.62 -11.88 -4.22
CA ILE A 267 -7.54 -10.88 -4.21
C ILE A 267 -8.11 -9.46 -4.21
N ASN A 268 -9.13 -9.20 -5.03
CA ASN A 268 -9.77 -7.90 -5.07
C ASN A 268 -10.47 -7.55 -3.74
N MET A 269 -11.17 -8.52 -3.15
CA MET A 269 -11.89 -8.30 -1.88
C MET A 269 -10.90 -8.15 -0.71
N ILE A 270 -9.86 -8.97 -0.66
CA ILE A 270 -8.79 -8.88 0.34
C ILE A 270 -8.10 -7.52 0.24
N GLY A 271 -7.72 -7.08 -0.98
CA GLY A 271 -7.08 -5.78 -1.17
C GLY A 271 -7.98 -4.60 -0.74
N LYS A 272 -9.27 -4.64 -1.04
CA LYS A 272 -10.24 -3.61 -0.60
C LYS A 272 -10.40 -3.60 0.92
N LEU A 273 -10.55 -4.77 1.55
CA LEU A 273 -10.63 -4.86 3.01
C LEU A 273 -9.34 -4.38 3.67
N ASP A 274 -8.17 -4.75 3.13
CA ASP A 274 -6.88 -4.27 3.64
C ASP A 274 -6.79 -2.73 3.57
N LEU A 275 -7.22 -2.10 2.47
CA LEU A 275 -7.30 -0.64 2.37
C LEU A 275 -8.26 -0.03 3.41
N ILE A 276 -9.47 -0.61 3.57
CA ILE A 276 -10.45 -0.10 4.52
C ILE A 276 -9.91 -0.18 5.96
N PHE A 277 -9.29 -1.32 6.31
CA PHE A 277 -8.64 -1.48 7.61
C PHE A 277 -7.38 -0.61 7.76
N ALA A 278 -6.64 -0.36 6.68
CA ALA A 278 -5.52 0.59 6.68
C ALA A 278 -5.97 2.01 7.01
N LYS A 279 -7.11 2.47 6.45
CA LYS A 279 -7.71 3.77 6.81
C LYS A 279 -8.05 3.84 8.30
N ALA A 280 -8.65 2.80 8.86
CA ALA A 280 -8.98 2.74 10.28
C ALA A 280 -7.72 2.72 11.17
N LYS A 281 -6.70 1.94 10.83
CA LYS A 281 -5.40 1.94 11.53
C LYS A 281 -4.72 3.31 11.49
N TYR A 282 -4.73 3.94 10.31
CA TYR A 282 -4.19 5.29 10.15
C TYR A 282 -4.94 6.29 11.02
N ALA A 283 -6.29 6.24 11.06
CA ALA A 283 -7.12 7.08 11.93
C ALA A 283 -6.72 6.94 13.41
N ILE A 284 -6.52 5.71 13.89
CA ILE A 284 -6.05 5.43 15.25
C ILE A 284 -4.67 6.06 15.48
N SER A 285 -3.75 5.94 14.54
CA SER A 285 -2.37 6.40 14.69
C SER A 285 -2.20 7.92 14.80
N ILE A 286 -3.14 8.69 14.21
CA ILE A 286 -3.12 10.16 14.24
C ILE A 286 -4.19 10.75 15.16
N ASP A 287 -4.87 9.94 15.97
CA ASP A 287 -5.96 10.34 16.85
C ASP A 287 -7.02 11.14 16.06
N ALA A 288 -7.52 10.55 14.99
CA ALA A 288 -8.49 11.14 14.09
C ALA A 288 -9.92 10.74 14.47
N THR A 289 -10.88 11.60 14.13
CA THR A 289 -12.31 11.38 14.34
C THR A 289 -13.07 11.35 13.02
N GLU A 290 -14.26 10.74 13.05
CA GLU A 290 -15.16 10.70 11.90
C GLU A 290 -15.70 12.10 11.60
N PRO A 291 -15.50 12.65 10.37
CA PRO A 291 -16.09 13.92 9.98
C PRO A 291 -17.58 13.78 9.67
N ILE A 292 -18.38 14.78 10.04
CA ILE A 292 -19.77 14.89 9.61
C ILE A 292 -19.80 15.34 8.14
N ILE A 293 -20.31 14.50 7.24
CA ILE A 293 -20.50 14.87 5.84
C ILE A 293 -21.85 15.57 5.68
N ASN A 294 -21.81 16.91 5.56
CA ASN A 294 -23.01 17.74 5.51
C ASN A 294 -23.55 17.94 4.07
N SER A 295 -24.78 18.49 3.99
CA SER A 295 -25.46 18.87 2.74
C SER A 295 -25.46 20.37 2.51
N GLU A 296 -25.20 21.13 3.56
CA GLU A 296 -25.14 22.57 3.53
C GLU A 296 -23.70 22.95 3.20
N LYS A 297 -23.53 23.84 2.27
CA LYS A 297 -22.22 24.21 1.76
C LYS A 297 -21.38 24.98 2.78
N TYR A 298 -20.92 24.28 3.83
CA TYR A 298 -20.01 24.82 4.83
C TYR A 298 -19.00 23.78 5.29
N VAL A 299 -17.88 24.25 5.79
CA VAL A 299 -16.88 23.45 6.51
C VAL A 299 -16.68 24.05 7.89
N ASN A 300 -16.65 23.21 8.93
CA ASN A 300 -16.35 23.63 10.29
C ASN A 300 -15.40 22.61 10.92
N LEU A 301 -14.15 22.98 11.11
CA LEU A 301 -13.11 22.13 11.68
C LEU A 301 -12.78 22.62 13.09
N ILE A 302 -12.94 21.76 14.07
CA ILE A 302 -12.72 22.06 15.49
C ILE A 302 -11.40 21.43 15.92
N LYS A 303 -10.47 22.25 16.40
CA LYS A 303 -9.14 21.83 16.86
C LYS A 303 -8.43 20.90 15.85
N VAL A 304 -8.52 21.28 14.58
CA VAL A 304 -7.90 20.51 13.49
C VAL A 304 -6.37 20.64 13.55
N ARG A 305 -5.70 19.52 13.29
CA ARG A 305 -4.24 19.42 13.24
C ARG A 305 -3.79 19.05 11.84
N HIS A 306 -2.62 19.52 11.43
CA HIS A 306 -2.03 19.09 10.16
C HIS A 306 -1.52 17.64 10.27
N PRO A 307 -1.98 16.70 9.43
CA PRO A 307 -1.67 15.26 9.61
C PRO A 307 -0.20 14.88 9.41
N LEU A 308 0.59 15.75 8.76
CA LEU A 308 2.02 15.50 8.49
C LEU A 308 2.95 16.18 9.51
N ILE A 309 2.40 16.93 10.47
CA ILE A 309 3.17 17.55 11.56
C ILE A 309 3.03 16.66 12.81
N SER A 310 4.16 16.47 13.51
CA SER A 310 4.15 15.66 14.74
C SER A 310 3.13 16.17 15.76
N SER A 311 2.43 15.25 16.42
CA SER A 311 1.45 15.53 17.48
C SER A 311 2.00 16.40 18.60
N ASP A 312 3.33 16.31 18.88
CA ASP A 312 4.00 17.03 19.97
C ASP A 312 4.25 18.51 19.63
N THR A 313 4.23 18.86 18.34
CA THR A 313 4.58 20.20 17.85
C THR A 313 3.44 20.91 17.14
N VAL A 314 2.46 20.16 16.61
CA VAL A 314 1.33 20.73 15.88
C VAL A 314 0.42 21.53 16.81
N VAL A 315 0.07 22.75 16.40
CA VAL A 315 -0.89 23.58 17.11
C VAL A 315 -2.27 23.37 16.50
N PRO A 316 -3.27 22.91 17.30
CA PRO A 316 -4.64 22.75 16.81
C PRO A 316 -5.30 24.11 16.54
N ILE A 317 -5.98 24.24 15.39
CA ILE A 317 -6.71 25.45 15.00
C ILE A 317 -8.20 25.19 14.86
N ASP A 318 -9.02 26.22 15.08
CA ASP A 318 -10.42 26.24 14.72
C ASP A 318 -10.58 27.03 13.42
N ILE A 319 -11.26 26.45 12.43
CA ILE A 319 -11.45 27.10 11.13
C ILE A 319 -12.82 26.73 10.55
N ASN A 320 -13.57 27.74 10.10
CA ASN A 320 -14.87 27.54 9.49
C ASN A 320 -15.07 28.46 8.30
N ILE A 321 -15.93 28.05 7.36
CA ILE A 321 -16.33 28.85 6.19
C ILE A 321 -17.67 28.33 5.64
N GLY A 322 -18.44 29.21 5.01
CA GLY A 322 -19.65 28.87 4.24
C GLY A 322 -20.97 29.12 4.96
N LYS A 323 -20.98 29.34 6.29
CA LYS A 323 -22.22 29.71 7.02
C LYS A 323 -22.48 31.21 7.00
N THR A 324 -21.52 31.98 7.45
CA THR A 324 -21.63 33.44 7.60
C THR A 324 -20.86 34.19 6.53
N PHE A 325 -19.81 33.62 6.01
CA PHE A 325 -18.96 34.21 4.96
C PHE A 325 -18.51 33.10 3.98
N GLN A 326 -18.19 33.51 2.74
CA GLN A 326 -17.72 32.64 1.67
C GLN A 326 -16.23 32.83 1.36
N VAL A 327 -15.67 33.98 1.74
CA VAL A 327 -14.26 34.30 1.54
C VAL A 327 -13.61 34.56 2.90
N LEU A 328 -12.57 33.80 3.21
CA LEU A 328 -11.75 33.97 4.41
C LEU A 328 -10.38 34.46 4.02
N LEU A 329 -10.01 35.68 4.47
CA LEU A 329 -8.69 36.25 4.26
C LEU A 329 -7.83 36.08 5.49
N ILE A 330 -6.77 35.28 5.38
CA ILE A 330 -5.81 35.01 6.45
C ILE A 330 -4.63 35.97 6.31
N THR A 331 -4.39 36.74 7.37
CA THR A 331 -3.36 37.79 7.42
C THR A 331 -2.38 37.53 8.56
N GLY A 332 -1.23 38.20 8.56
CA GLY A 332 -0.19 38.07 9.57
C GLY A 332 1.20 37.84 8.98
N SER A 333 2.21 37.60 9.82
CA SER A 333 3.58 37.37 9.37
C SER A 333 3.71 36.09 8.51
N ASN A 334 4.71 36.04 7.61
CA ASN A 334 4.96 34.85 6.78
C ASN A 334 5.32 33.61 7.61
N THR A 335 5.98 33.79 8.74
CA THR A 335 6.32 32.75 9.70
C THR A 335 5.12 32.28 10.55
N GLY A 336 3.97 32.98 10.49
CA GLY A 336 2.79 32.71 11.33
C GLY A 336 1.98 31.47 10.97
N GLY A 337 2.36 30.70 9.92
CA GLY A 337 1.67 29.46 9.55
C GLY A 337 0.50 29.64 8.58
N LYS A 338 0.37 30.78 7.87
CA LYS A 338 -0.70 31.04 6.91
C LYS A 338 -0.81 29.96 5.83
N THR A 339 0.29 29.65 5.14
CA THR A 339 0.37 28.60 4.12
C THR A 339 0.03 27.23 4.67
N VAL A 340 0.51 26.92 5.90
CA VAL A 340 0.19 25.67 6.59
C VAL A 340 -1.30 25.57 6.89
N THR A 341 -1.95 26.67 7.27
CA THR A 341 -3.42 26.72 7.50
C THR A 341 -4.19 26.42 6.22
N LEU A 342 -3.81 27.01 5.08
CA LEU A 342 -4.42 26.71 3.76
C LEU A 342 -4.25 25.23 3.40
N LYS A 343 -3.01 24.71 3.49
CA LYS A 343 -2.72 23.31 3.23
C LYS A 343 -3.51 22.39 4.14
N THR A 344 -3.55 22.68 5.43
CA THR A 344 -4.32 21.89 6.41
C THR A 344 -5.77 21.81 5.99
N PHE A 345 -6.41 22.94 5.68
CA PHE A 345 -7.82 22.99 5.34
C PHE A 345 -8.14 22.17 4.08
N GLY A 346 -7.39 22.38 3.00
CA GLY A 346 -7.58 21.64 1.75
C GLY A 346 -7.30 20.14 1.89
N LEU A 347 -6.23 19.79 2.60
CA LEU A 347 -5.83 18.42 2.84
C LEU A 347 -6.89 17.65 3.66
N ILE A 348 -7.42 18.25 4.70
CA ILE A 348 -8.49 17.66 5.54
C ILE A 348 -9.77 17.44 4.72
N CYS A 349 -10.16 18.39 3.87
CA CYS A 349 -11.29 18.21 2.97
C CYS A 349 -11.05 17.03 2.01
N ALA A 350 -9.87 16.94 1.40
CA ALA A 350 -9.50 15.84 0.50
C ALA A 350 -9.49 14.48 1.23
N MET A 351 -8.96 14.42 2.46
CA MET A 351 -8.97 13.21 3.30
C MET A 351 -10.41 12.76 3.58
N ALA A 352 -11.27 13.66 4.03
CA ALA A 352 -12.68 13.35 4.31
C ALA A 352 -13.40 12.80 3.07
N MET A 353 -13.15 13.38 1.89
CA MET A 353 -13.75 12.96 0.62
C MET A 353 -13.20 11.61 0.09
N CYS A 354 -12.11 11.10 0.68
CA CYS A 354 -11.60 9.74 0.45
C CYS A 354 -12.12 8.70 1.47
N GLY A 355 -12.97 9.10 2.41
CA GLY A 355 -13.42 8.22 3.50
C GLY A 355 -12.36 8.02 4.59
N LEU A 356 -11.39 8.92 4.71
CA LEU A 356 -10.45 8.97 5.81
C LEU A 356 -11.04 9.77 6.97
N TYR A 357 -10.77 9.34 8.19
CA TYR A 357 -10.99 10.16 9.38
C TYR A 357 -10.01 11.32 9.41
N ILE A 358 -10.37 12.39 10.09
CA ILE A 358 -9.61 13.63 10.14
C ILE A 358 -9.04 13.90 11.55
N PRO A 359 -7.81 14.39 11.68
CA PRO A 359 -7.21 14.74 12.97
C PRO A 359 -7.82 16.05 13.52
N ALA A 360 -9.09 15.98 13.92
CA ALA A 360 -9.88 17.09 14.47
C ALA A 360 -10.77 16.59 15.61
N LYS A 361 -11.40 17.49 16.37
CA LYS A 361 -12.38 17.08 17.38
C LYS A 361 -13.68 16.62 16.75
N GLU A 362 -14.39 15.75 17.47
CA GLU A 362 -15.77 15.36 17.17
C GLU A 362 -16.67 16.58 16.94
N GLY A 363 -17.62 16.45 16.00
CA GLY A 363 -18.47 17.54 15.56
C GLY A 363 -17.87 18.38 14.42
N SER A 364 -16.64 18.09 13.98
CA SER A 364 -16.08 18.68 12.77
C SER A 364 -16.86 18.22 11.55
N SER A 365 -17.16 19.16 10.65
CA SER A 365 -18.04 18.95 9.50
C SER A 365 -17.39 19.39 8.22
N VAL A 366 -17.51 18.56 7.18
CA VAL A 366 -16.93 18.81 5.85
C VAL A 366 -18.03 18.72 4.79
N TYR A 367 -17.95 19.62 3.78
CA TYR A 367 -18.77 19.58 2.59
C TYR A 367 -18.03 18.81 1.47
N VAL A 368 -18.78 18.10 0.62
CA VAL A 368 -18.23 17.40 -0.53
C VAL A 368 -18.17 18.33 -1.72
N PHE A 369 -16.96 18.71 -2.12
CA PHE A 369 -16.69 19.63 -3.21
C PHE A 369 -16.62 18.91 -4.56
N ASP A 370 -17.02 19.61 -5.64
CA ASP A 370 -16.79 19.13 -7.00
C ASP A 370 -15.28 19.10 -7.30
N ASN A 371 -14.58 20.18 -6.93
CA ASN A 371 -13.14 20.33 -7.07
C ASN A 371 -12.53 21.10 -5.90
N ILE A 372 -11.28 20.78 -5.59
CA ILE A 372 -10.41 21.54 -4.69
C ILE A 372 -9.27 22.08 -5.54
N PHE A 373 -9.20 23.39 -5.68
CA PHE A 373 -8.16 24.09 -6.41
C PHE A 373 -7.17 24.72 -5.42
N ALA A 374 -5.90 24.68 -5.74
CA ALA A 374 -4.86 25.26 -4.90
C ALA A 374 -3.83 26.02 -5.75
N ASP A 375 -3.63 27.29 -5.41
CA ASP A 375 -2.47 28.06 -5.83
C ASP A 375 -1.63 28.34 -4.59
N ILE A 376 -0.74 27.41 -4.25
CA ILE A 376 0.06 27.37 -3.01
C ILE A 376 1.49 27.00 -3.37
N GLY A 377 2.44 27.67 -2.75
CA GLY A 377 3.86 27.39 -2.83
C GLY A 377 4.62 28.29 -3.80
N ASP A 378 5.86 28.62 -3.44
CA ASP A 378 6.81 29.30 -4.32
C ASP A 378 7.32 28.30 -5.36
N GLU A 379 7.12 28.57 -6.63
CA GLU A 379 7.85 27.91 -7.71
C GLU A 379 9.31 28.38 -7.72
N GLN A 380 10.06 28.12 -6.64
CA GLN A 380 11.51 28.27 -6.59
C GLN A 380 12.21 27.13 -7.35
N SER A 381 11.79 26.83 -8.56
CA SER A 381 12.60 26.04 -9.45
C SER A 381 13.60 26.95 -10.16
N ILE A 382 14.87 26.74 -9.89
CA ILE A 382 16.04 27.42 -10.49
C ILE A 382 16.01 27.37 -12.06
N LEU A 383 15.10 26.63 -12.67
CA LEU A 383 14.97 26.44 -14.10
C LEU A 383 13.83 27.26 -14.75
N ALA A 384 12.94 27.91 -14.00
CA ALA A 384 11.86 28.72 -14.56
C ALA A 384 12.21 30.21 -14.45
N SER A 385 12.74 30.78 -15.53
CA SER A 385 13.01 32.21 -15.71
C SER A 385 11.75 33.07 -15.97
N LEU A 386 10.56 32.49 -15.85
CA LEU A 386 9.30 33.22 -15.79
C LEU A 386 9.13 33.79 -14.39
N SER A 387 8.76 35.07 -14.26
CA SER A 387 8.52 35.68 -12.95
C SER A 387 7.49 34.83 -12.19
N THR A 388 7.68 34.68 -10.88
CA THR A 388 6.74 33.97 -9.98
C THR A 388 5.32 34.45 -10.15
N PHE A 389 5.10 35.74 -10.43
CA PHE A 389 3.82 36.35 -10.73
C PHE A 389 3.14 35.74 -11.97
N SER A 390 3.89 35.50 -13.06
CA SER A 390 3.30 34.96 -14.31
C SER A 390 2.83 33.51 -14.12
N SER A 391 3.55 32.69 -13.38
CA SER A 391 3.15 31.27 -13.11
C SER A 391 1.90 31.23 -12.24
N HIS A 392 1.82 32.06 -11.19
CA HIS A 392 0.61 32.18 -10.37
C HIS A 392 -0.59 32.66 -11.22
N MET A 393 -0.41 33.65 -12.09
CA MET A 393 -1.50 34.14 -12.95
C MET A 393 -2.01 33.08 -13.92
N VAL A 394 -1.12 32.29 -14.55
CA VAL A 394 -1.54 31.19 -15.43
C VAL A 394 -2.38 30.19 -14.67
N ASN A 395 -1.94 29.77 -13.47
CA ASN A 395 -2.68 28.82 -12.63
C ASN A 395 -4.03 29.40 -12.16
N ILE A 396 -4.06 30.69 -11.75
CA ILE A 396 -5.31 31.35 -11.35
C ILE A 396 -6.28 31.41 -12.53
N ILE A 397 -5.83 31.74 -13.76
CA ILE A 397 -6.68 31.75 -14.95
C ILE A 397 -7.26 30.36 -15.22
N GLU A 398 -6.48 29.29 -15.11
CA GLU A 398 -7.00 27.93 -15.24
C GLU A 398 -8.05 27.61 -14.18
N ILE A 399 -7.83 28.01 -12.93
CA ILE A 399 -8.79 27.89 -11.84
C ILE A 399 -10.08 28.63 -12.17
N LEU A 400 -10.01 29.91 -12.52
CA LEU A 400 -11.17 30.76 -12.83
C LEU A 400 -12.02 30.18 -13.97
N ASN A 401 -11.39 29.55 -14.98
CA ASN A 401 -12.08 28.91 -16.09
C ASN A 401 -12.73 27.56 -15.71
N SER A 402 -12.31 26.93 -14.62
CA SER A 402 -12.71 25.56 -14.23
C SER A 402 -13.59 25.51 -12.99
N VAL A 403 -13.72 26.60 -12.24
CA VAL A 403 -14.51 26.62 -11.00
C VAL A 403 -16.01 26.42 -11.26
N THR A 404 -16.64 25.67 -10.37
CA THR A 404 -18.09 25.56 -10.23
C THR A 404 -18.53 26.25 -8.94
N SER A 405 -19.82 26.48 -8.77
CA SER A 405 -20.34 27.01 -7.50
C SER A 405 -20.01 26.12 -6.30
N ASN A 406 -19.75 24.83 -6.51
CA ASN A 406 -19.42 23.85 -5.46
C ASN A 406 -17.91 23.55 -5.35
N SER A 407 -17.07 24.44 -5.87
CA SER A 407 -15.61 24.33 -5.74
C SER A 407 -15.11 24.96 -4.44
N LEU A 408 -13.95 24.48 -3.97
CA LEU A 408 -13.11 25.10 -2.97
C LEU A 408 -11.87 25.65 -3.65
N VAL A 409 -11.50 26.91 -3.37
CA VAL A 409 -10.31 27.56 -3.92
C VAL A 409 -9.42 28.06 -2.78
N LEU A 410 -8.14 27.70 -2.85
CA LEU A 410 -7.10 28.04 -1.87
C LEU A 410 -6.02 28.85 -2.59
N LEU A 411 -5.85 30.12 -2.18
CA LEU A 411 -4.92 31.04 -2.81
C LEU A 411 -3.89 31.56 -1.78
N ASP A 412 -2.62 31.25 -2.00
CA ASP A 412 -1.56 31.75 -1.14
C ASP A 412 -0.97 33.05 -1.71
N GLU A 413 -0.77 34.04 -0.85
CA GLU A 413 -0.19 35.36 -1.18
C GLU A 413 -0.78 36.02 -2.44
N ILE A 414 -2.13 36.06 -2.52
CA ILE A 414 -2.83 36.58 -3.71
C ILE A 414 -2.37 37.99 -4.06
N GLY A 415 -2.04 38.21 -5.35
CA GLY A 415 -1.58 39.48 -5.91
C GLY A 415 -0.10 39.75 -5.70
N SER A 416 0.66 38.87 -5.07
CA SER A 416 2.10 39.03 -4.85
C SER A 416 2.91 39.03 -6.17
N GLY A 417 4.09 39.65 -6.15
CA GLY A 417 5.00 39.62 -7.30
C GLY A 417 4.83 40.72 -8.33
N THR A 418 3.93 41.73 -8.11
CA THR A 418 3.76 42.91 -8.91
C THR A 418 3.73 44.19 -8.06
N ASP A 419 3.43 45.36 -8.68
CA ASP A 419 3.22 46.60 -7.92
C ASP A 419 2.16 46.37 -6.84
N PRO A 420 2.38 46.82 -5.59
CA PRO A 420 1.49 46.57 -4.47
C PRO A 420 0.04 47.04 -4.69
N ILE A 421 -0.15 48.20 -5.36
CA ILE A 421 -1.48 48.75 -5.62
C ILE A 421 -2.19 47.96 -6.71
N GLU A 422 -1.47 47.62 -7.78
CA GLU A 422 -2.00 46.78 -8.87
C GLU A 422 -2.31 45.37 -8.37
N GLY A 423 -1.41 44.75 -7.62
CA GLY A 423 -1.58 43.41 -7.03
C GLY A 423 -2.76 43.36 -6.09
N ALA A 424 -2.95 44.33 -5.20
CA ALA A 424 -4.08 44.40 -4.30
C ALA A 424 -5.42 44.53 -5.08
N ASN A 425 -5.51 45.39 -6.08
CA ASN A 425 -6.72 45.55 -6.90
C ASN A 425 -7.03 44.28 -7.72
N LEU A 426 -6.02 43.64 -8.26
CA LEU A 426 -6.16 42.38 -8.99
C LEU A 426 -6.68 41.29 -8.04
N GLY A 427 -6.11 41.15 -6.82
CA GLY A 427 -6.56 40.26 -5.81
C GLY A 427 -8.02 40.45 -5.43
N ILE A 428 -8.45 41.71 -5.20
CA ILE A 428 -9.86 42.03 -4.94
C ILE A 428 -10.73 41.58 -6.11
N SER A 429 -10.31 41.84 -7.35
CA SER A 429 -11.09 41.47 -8.55
C SER A 429 -11.26 39.95 -8.69
N ILE A 430 -10.20 39.17 -8.44
CA ILE A 430 -10.24 37.68 -8.44
C ILE A 430 -11.17 37.18 -7.36
N LEU A 431 -11.03 37.68 -6.14
CA LEU A 431 -11.86 37.25 -5.01
C LEU A 431 -13.34 37.56 -5.24
N ASN A 432 -13.66 38.75 -5.80
CA ASN A 432 -15.04 39.11 -6.14
C ASN A 432 -15.62 38.25 -7.26
N TYR A 433 -14.81 37.89 -8.27
CA TYR A 433 -15.26 36.95 -9.29
C TYR A 433 -15.65 35.61 -8.68
N LEU A 434 -14.79 35.03 -7.79
CA LEU A 434 -15.05 33.79 -7.10
C LEU A 434 -16.26 33.88 -6.16
N TYR A 435 -16.38 34.96 -5.41
CA TYR A 435 -17.52 35.23 -4.53
C TYR A 435 -18.85 35.29 -5.30
N ASN A 436 -18.89 36.06 -6.42
CA ASN A 436 -20.08 36.15 -7.26
C ASN A 436 -20.49 34.80 -7.90
N ASN A 437 -19.52 33.92 -8.13
CA ASN A 437 -19.77 32.54 -8.56
C ASN A 437 -20.08 31.58 -7.38
N LYS A 438 -20.27 32.11 -6.16
CA LYS A 438 -20.58 31.35 -4.96
C LYS A 438 -19.54 30.31 -4.58
N VAL A 439 -18.26 30.50 -4.93
CA VAL A 439 -17.15 29.64 -4.59
C VAL A 439 -16.72 29.87 -3.15
N LEU A 440 -16.38 28.84 -2.39
CA LEU A 440 -15.75 29.00 -1.07
C LEU A 440 -14.24 29.24 -1.28
N VAL A 441 -13.73 30.31 -0.70
CA VAL A 441 -12.35 30.75 -0.90
C VAL A 441 -11.63 30.98 0.43
N LEU A 442 -10.49 30.33 0.61
CA LEU A 442 -9.51 30.72 1.62
C LEU A 442 -8.31 31.35 0.91
N SER A 443 -7.93 32.53 1.31
CA SER A 443 -6.76 33.19 0.72
C SER A 443 -5.87 33.80 1.79
N THR A 444 -4.58 33.82 1.55
CA THR A 444 -3.65 34.59 2.37
C THR A 444 -3.25 35.88 1.67
N THR A 445 -2.95 36.88 2.40
CA THR A 445 -2.44 38.14 1.90
C THR A 445 -1.63 38.91 2.94
N HIS A 446 -0.76 39.78 2.46
CA HIS A 446 -0.05 40.76 3.27
C HIS A 446 -0.48 42.21 2.92
N TYR A 447 -1.41 42.41 1.94
CA TYR A 447 -1.86 43.73 1.51
C TYR A 447 -2.93 44.31 2.45
N PRO A 448 -2.69 45.52 3.02
CA PRO A 448 -3.68 46.23 3.84
C PRO A 448 -5.00 46.48 3.13
N GLU A 449 -4.98 46.74 1.80
CA GLU A 449 -6.13 47.03 1.00
C GLU A 449 -7.14 45.86 0.99
N LEU A 450 -6.66 44.62 0.85
CA LEU A 450 -7.53 43.44 0.90
C LEU A 450 -8.14 43.26 2.30
N LYS A 451 -7.36 43.51 3.36
CA LYS A 451 -7.87 43.47 4.75
C LYS A 451 -9.01 44.45 4.95
N ASN A 452 -8.81 45.70 4.51
CA ASN A 452 -9.82 46.75 4.60
C ASN A 452 -11.05 46.40 3.76
N TYR A 453 -10.84 45.86 2.56
CA TYR A 453 -11.92 45.41 1.73
C TYR A 453 -12.79 44.34 2.38
N ALA A 454 -12.18 43.36 3.01
CA ALA A 454 -12.89 42.30 3.72
C ALA A 454 -13.66 42.79 4.95
N LEU A 455 -13.22 43.85 5.61
CA LEU A 455 -13.92 44.45 6.77
C LEU A 455 -15.25 45.11 6.39
N VAL A 456 -15.38 45.61 5.19
CA VAL A 456 -16.55 46.41 4.71
C VAL A 456 -17.43 45.67 3.71
N THR A 457 -17.06 44.47 3.31
CA THR A 457 -17.74 43.71 2.26
C THR A 457 -18.46 42.48 2.89
N ASP A 458 -19.76 42.40 2.70
CA ASP A 458 -20.56 41.27 3.15
C ASP A 458 -20.10 39.95 2.50
N GLY A 459 -20.08 38.90 3.29
CA GLY A 459 -19.64 37.58 2.83
C GLY A 459 -18.14 37.34 2.83
N TYR A 460 -17.36 38.35 3.27
CA TYR A 460 -15.93 38.25 3.54
C TYR A 460 -15.67 38.25 5.05
N GLU A 461 -14.60 37.58 5.48
CA GLU A 461 -14.14 37.61 6.85
C GLU A 461 -12.62 37.64 6.91
N ASN A 462 -12.07 38.35 7.89
CA ASN A 462 -10.64 38.33 8.16
C ASN A 462 -10.31 37.30 9.22
N ALA A 463 -9.15 36.70 9.08
CA ALA A 463 -8.49 35.95 10.14
C ALA A 463 -7.04 36.33 10.29
N SER A 464 -6.51 36.21 11.49
CA SER A 464 -5.08 36.47 11.77
C SER A 464 -4.40 35.23 12.30
N SER A 465 -3.17 35.00 11.84
CA SER A 465 -2.25 34.11 12.57
C SER A 465 -1.71 34.88 13.77
N GLU A 466 -1.97 34.36 14.97
CA GLU A 466 -1.55 34.96 16.22
C GLU A 466 -0.01 34.94 16.32
N PHE A 467 0.57 36.08 16.76
CA PHE A 467 2.00 36.23 17.00
C PHE A 467 2.22 36.74 18.42
N ASP A 468 3.02 36.04 19.18
CA ASP A 468 3.43 36.44 20.55
C ASP A 468 4.49 37.52 20.44
N ILE A 469 4.08 38.76 20.74
CA ILE A 469 4.93 39.94 20.65
C ILE A 469 5.98 39.95 21.77
N GLU A 470 5.69 39.36 22.92
CA GLU A 470 6.61 39.36 24.08
C GLU A 470 7.77 38.40 23.81
N ASN A 471 7.51 37.23 23.27
CA ASN A 471 8.50 36.19 22.96
C ASN A 471 9.04 36.24 21.53
N LEU A 472 8.51 37.12 20.70
CA LEU A 472 8.80 37.26 19.24
C LEU A 472 8.69 35.93 18.48
N ARG A 473 7.65 35.14 18.80
CA ARG A 473 7.41 33.83 18.21
C ARG A 473 5.97 33.67 17.70
N PRO A 474 5.74 32.96 16.58
CA PRO A 474 4.40 32.63 16.16
C PRO A 474 3.79 31.63 17.14
N THR A 475 2.53 31.84 17.51
CA THR A 475 1.76 30.85 18.30
C THR A 475 1.09 29.80 17.41
N TYR A 476 1.04 30.05 16.10
CA TYR A 476 0.36 29.24 15.08
C TYR A 476 -1.16 29.12 15.28
N LYS A 477 -1.76 29.87 16.19
CA LYS A 477 -3.20 29.91 16.36
C LYS A 477 -3.85 30.80 15.31
N LEU A 478 -5.06 30.45 14.88
CA LEU A 478 -5.88 31.23 13.95
C LEU A 478 -7.01 31.92 14.72
N LEU A 479 -7.12 33.24 14.56
CA LEU A 479 -8.17 34.07 15.16
C LEU A 479 -9.06 34.61 14.03
N ILE A 480 -10.26 34.05 13.90
CA ILE A 480 -11.26 34.48 12.90
C ILE A 480 -12.01 35.71 13.45
N GLY A 481 -12.32 36.69 12.59
CA GLY A 481 -13.00 37.94 12.96
C GLY A 481 -12.03 39.05 13.41
N ILE A 482 -10.73 38.78 13.46
CA ILE A 482 -9.71 39.74 13.87
C ILE A 482 -8.67 39.88 12.76
N PRO A 483 -8.55 41.05 12.12
CA PRO A 483 -7.50 41.28 11.12
C PRO A 483 -6.11 41.34 11.80
N GLY A 484 -5.14 40.60 11.22
CA GLY A 484 -3.78 40.59 11.75
C GLY A 484 -3.04 41.91 11.50
N GLN A 485 -2.12 42.26 12.39
CA GLN A 485 -1.10 43.27 12.12
C GLN A 485 -0.08 42.69 11.14
N SER A 486 0.22 43.40 10.07
CA SER A 486 1.25 43.05 9.08
C SER A 486 2.59 43.63 9.47
#